data_3b952fc670b9b2d4e922866e329ae4a2
#
_entry.id   3b952fc670b9b2d4e922866e329ae4a2
#
_cell.length_a   1.000
_cell.length_b   1.000
_cell.length_c   1.000
_cell.angle_alpha   90.00
_cell.angle_beta   90.00
_cell.angle_gamma   90.00
#
_symmetry.space_group_name_H-M   'P 1'
#
loop_
_entity.id
_entity.type
_entity.pdbx_description
1 polymer ?
#
loop_
_entity_poly.entity_id
_entity_poly.type
_entity_poly.pdbx_seq_one_letter_code
_entity_poly.pdbx_strand_id
1 'polypeptide(L)'
;MSVRPLSTPLRQAVKHLRSLHSLSRRSRPLNPPQCLRQQHRRAGTFTTNASSLFRQNPISVSLAFLAILAGAGGLGYANYLYKTYITAAFHNYPEPVAQKLRRALYYTNTELNAQEAIKYYRQALQVAQEVGMDPFSDEIIGVKVQVAKLMEEIRQMGKAVQVLEFLRKDCLEWLRQAGEQEHNRVKRTRILAKVVGISVKLGELYGSPEIYQRDLAEERLVWAVETVLKERQRRDTIRVTEGMSEEALVEVEGPWMTDSETGAALEALAHTYEEKDQHYLASPLFLQALNLYPTKDCHAVVLMNNLASSLAQQSPRAAAAVDAYASSATITSLEAPTGPVATRESLIQNASTWAQKALDVAATVQPPTRNEECDIGCAVATHNLAEFAEMMGRKEDARRKYVEAISIARAVGFEDGVENSSARLRGLAGFGGRGGKHTKVDAPTG
;
A
#
# COMPACT_ATOMS: atom_id res chain seq x y z
N MET A 1 1.30 10.15 4.03
CA MET A 1 0.89 10.69 2.72
C MET A 1 1.11 9.60 1.69
N SER A 2 0.07 8.86 1.40
CA SER A 2 0.06 7.88 0.31
C SER A 2 0.26 8.63 -1.01
N VAL A 3 1.40 8.41 -1.66
CA VAL A 3 1.59 8.83 -3.05
C VAL A 3 0.70 7.91 -3.88
N ARG A 4 -0.48 8.39 -4.27
CA ARG A 4 -1.34 7.68 -5.21
C ARG A 4 -0.51 7.31 -6.44
N PRO A 5 -0.57 6.08 -6.93
CA PRO A 5 0.04 5.73 -8.20
C PRO A 5 -0.57 6.62 -9.29
N LEU A 6 0.28 7.19 -10.14
CA LEU A 6 -0.13 7.99 -11.30
C LEU A 6 -1.20 7.23 -12.08
N SER A 7 -2.39 7.83 -12.13
CA SER A 7 -3.57 7.27 -12.76
C SER A 7 -3.34 6.91 -14.24
N THR A 8 -4.06 5.92 -14.69
CA THR A 8 -4.11 5.31 -16.02
C THR A 8 -3.94 6.21 -17.27
N PRO A 9 -4.32 7.50 -17.30
CA PRO A 9 -4.17 8.32 -18.49
C PRO A 9 -2.73 8.64 -18.90
N LEU A 10 -1.79 8.72 -17.95
CA LEU A 10 -0.37 8.98 -18.27
C LEU A 10 0.34 7.79 -18.94
N ARG A 11 -0.06 6.56 -18.60
CA ARG A 11 0.46 5.35 -19.27
C ARG A 11 -0.01 5.25 -20.73
N GLN A 12 -1.20 5.74 -21.05
CA GLN A 12 -1.70 5.73 -22.43
C GLN A 12 -1.04 6.83 -23.29
N ALA A 13 -0.82 8.02 -22.77
CA ALA A 13 -0.14 9.10 -23.48
C ALA A 13 1.31 8.74 -23.88
N VAL A 14 2.03 8.04 -23.01
CA VAL A 14 3.40 7.60 -23.29
C VAL A 14 3.47 6.49 -24.33
N LYS A 15 2.45 5.61 -24.44
CA LYS A 15 2.39 4.59 -25.50
C LYS A 15 2.24 5.19 -26.90
N HIS A 16 1.51 6.29 -27.05
CA HIS A 16 1.36 6.97 -28.34
C HIS A 16 2.63 7.73 -28.81
N LEU A 17 3.43 8.24 -27.88
CA LEU A 17 4.71 8.89 -28.23
C LEU A 17 5.78 7.91 -28.70
N ARG A 18 5.73 6.63 -28.31
CA ARG A 18 6.67 5.60 -28.79
C ARG A 18 6.51 5.24 -30.26
N SER A 19 5.35 5.48 -30.85
CA SER A 19 5.07 5.14 -32.26
C SER A 19 5.66 6.11 -33.27
N LEU A 20 6.09 7.31 -32.84
CA LEU A 20 6.61 8.35 -33.72
C LEU A 20 8.16 8.35 -33.86
N HIS A 21 8.88 7.54 -33.07
CA HIS A 21 10.36 7.52 -33.10
C HIS A 21 10.98 6.42 -33.99
N SER A 22 10.17 5.59 -34.67
CA SER A 22 10.71 4.47 -35.46
C SER A 22 10.93 4.76 -36.95
N LEU A 23 10.77 6.00 -37.42
CA LEU A 23 10.85 6.36 -38.83
C LEU A 23 12.06 7.20 -39.23
N SER A 24 13.18 7.11 -38.56
CA SER A 24 14.40 7.78 -39.01
C SER A 24 15.65 6.94 -38.78
N ARG A 25 15.95 6.04 -39.73
CA ARG A 25 17.30 5.63 -40.09
C ARG A 25 17.31 4.74 -41.33
N ARG A 26 17.46 5.36 -42.49
CA ARG A 26 18.17 4.78 -43.64
C ARG A 26 18.92 5.90 -44.35
N SER A 27 20.16 6.07 -44.01
CA SER A 27 21.14 6.86 -44.78
C SER A 27 21.80 5.99 -45.83
N ARG A 28 21.62 6.32 -47.11
CA ARG A 28 22.48 5.90 -48.21
C ARG A 28 23.42 7.03 -48.54
N PRO A 29 24.72 6.75 -48.84
CA PRO A 29 25.63 7.78 -49.25
C PRO A 29 25.38 8.17 -50.71
N LEU A 30 25.27 9.45 -50.99
CA LEU A 30 25.24 10.02 -52.34
C LEU A 30 26.44 10.94 -52.50
N ASN A 31 27.14 10.75 -53.63
CA ASN A 31 28.28 11.52 -54.11
C ASN A 31 27.95 13.01 -54.25
N PRO A 32 28.96 13.89 -54.19
CA PRO A 32 28.73 15.34 -54.28
C PRO A 32 28.49 15.75 -55.72
N PRO A 33 27.49 16.56 -56.04
CA PRO A 33 27.42 17.30 -57.28
C PRO A 33 28.00 18.73 -57.13
N GLN A 34 28.61 19.10 -58.19
CA GLN A 34 29.28 20.34 -58.55
C GLN A 34 28.51 21.63 -58.18
N CYS A 35 29.32 22.61 -57.89
CA CYS A 35 29.13 24.04 -57.91
C CYS A 35 27.80 24.55 -58.47
N LEU A 36 26.95 25.11 -57.62
CA LEU A 36 25.87 25.98 -58.01
C LEU A 36 26.02 27.35 -57.35
N ARG A 37 26.26 28.28 -58.21
CA ARG A 37 26.19 29.76 -58.13
C ARG A 37 25.33 30.26 -56.98
N GLN A 38 25.94 30.97 -56.03
CA GLN A 38 25.22 31.76 -55.00
C GLN A 38 24.32 32.81 -55.66
N GLN A 39 23.04 32.55 -55.65
CA GLN A 39 22.05 33.63 -55.81
C GLN A 39 21.77 34.23 -54.43
N HIS A 40 22.25 35.42 -54.21
CA HIS A 40 21.81 36.31 -53.13
C HIS A 40 20.29 36.52 -53.22
N ARG A 41 19.53 35.73 -52.45
CA ARG A 41 18.12 36.08 -52.20
C ARG A 41 18.10 37.22 -51.20
N ARG A 42 17.72 38.41 -51.68
CA ARG A 42 17.36 39.57 -50.87
C ARG A 42 16.28 39.10 -49.88
N ALA A 43 16.46 39.38 -48.59
CA ALA A 43 15.43 39.26 -47.56
C ALA A 43 14.30 40.25 -47.89
N GLY A 44 13.32 39.80 -48.65
CA GLY A 44 12.08 40.54 -48.88
C GLY A 44 11.21 40.47 -47.63
N THR A 45 10.71 41.60 -47.22
CA THR A 45 9.80 41.79 -46.09
C THR A 45 8.64 40.77 -46.12
N PHE A 46 8.50 40.00 -45.06
CA PHE A 46 7.54 38.88 -44.90
C PHE A 46 6.06 39.30 -45.00
N THR A 47 5.75 40.59 -45.01
CA THR A 47 4.39 41.13 -44.94
C THR A 47 3.63 41.23 -46.26
N THR A 48 4.31 41.22 -47.42
CA THR A 48 3.66 41.41 -48.73
C THR A 48 3.32 40.10 -49.47
N ASN A 49 3.82 38.93 -49.00
CA ASN A 49 3.62 37.66 -49.73
C ASN A 49 2.48 36.79 -49.17
N ALA A 50 1.97 37.06 -47.99
CA ALA A 50 0.93 36.24 -47.35
C ALA A 50 -0.41 36.32 -48.14
N SER A 51 -0.82 37.50 -48.61
CA SER A 51 -2.05 37.66 -49.36
C SER A 51 -2.02 37.06 -50.77
N SER A 52 -0.84 37.01 -51.40
CA SER A 52 -0.65 36.39 -52.71
C SER A 52 -0.64 34.86 -52.62
N LEU A 53 -0.03 34.30 -51.59
CA LEU A 53 -0.04 32.84 -51.30
C LEU A 53 -1.45 32.35 -50.97
N PHE A 54 -2.25 33.17 -50.23
CA PHE A 54 -3.62 32.83 -49.90
C PHE A 54 -4.54 32.82 -51.16
N ARG A 55 -4.31 33.75 -52.12
CA ARG A 55 -5.05 33.77 -53.38
C ARG A 55 -4.71 32.59 -54.31
N GLN A 56 -3.46 32.13 -54.32
CA GLN A 56 -3.03 31.03 -55.19
C GLN A 56 -3.43 29.64 -54.68
N ASN A 57 -3.44 29.42 -53.36
CA ASN A 57 -3.76 28.11 -52.77
C ASN A 57 -4.48 28.28 -51.41
N PRO A 58 -5.76 28.71 -51.39
CA PRO A 58 -6.47 29.04 -50.16
C PRO A 58 -6.61 27.84 -49.22
N ILE A 59 -6.83 26.65 -49.75
CA ILE A 59 -7.03 25.41 -48.96
C ILE A 59 -5.70 24.99 -48.27
N SER A 60 -4.58 25.01 -49.00
CA SER A 60 -3.27 24.60 -48.43
C SER A 60 -2.78 25.56 -47.36
N VAL A 61 -2.99 26.89 -47.55
CA VAL A 61 -2.60 27.89 -46.56
C VAL A 61 -3.47 27.81 -45.32
N SER A 62 -4.79 27.61 -45.47
CA SER A 62 -5.70 27.41 -44.35
C SER A 62 -5.37 26.15 -43.56
N LEU A 63 -5.02 25.04 -44.26
CA LEU A 63 -4.62 23.79 -43.62
C LEU A 63 -3.30 23.93 -42.84
N ALA A 64 -2.32 24.64 -43.45
CA ALA A 64 -1.04 24.96 -42.78
C ALA A 64 -1.24 25.82 -41.53
N PHE A 65 -2.12 26.82 -41.60
CA PHE A 65 -2.44 27.64 -40.45
C PHE A 65 -3.15 26.88 -39.35
N LEU A 66 -4.10 26.01 -39.68
CA LEU A 66 -4.75 25.11 -38.76
C LEU A 66 -3.74 24.13 -38.10
N ALA A 67 -2.80 23.60 -38.86
CA ALA A 67 -1.74 22.73 -38.33
C ALA A 67 -0.80 23.46 -37.36
N ILE A 68 -0.46 24.70 -37.63
CA ILE A 68 0.34 25.56 -36.73
C ILE A 68 -0.43 25.86 -35.46
N LEU A 69 -1.72 26.23 -35.58
CA LEU A 69 -2.58 26.46 -34.41
C LEU A 69 -2.75 25.20 -33.56
N ALA A 70 -2.95 24.04 -34.16
CA ALA A 70 -3.05 22.78 -33.46
C ALA A 70 -1.71 22.41 -32.77
N GLY A 71 -0.59 22.65 -33.45
CA GLY A 71 0.75 22.46 -32.86
C GLY A 71 1.01 23.41 -31.68
N ALA A 72 0.69 24.68 -31.83
CA ALA A 72 0.81 25.69 -30.75
C ALA A 72 -0.13 25.38 -29.56
N GLY A 73 -1.37 24.98 -29.85
CA GLY A 73 -2.33 24.49 -28.81
C GLY A 73 -1.84 23.24 -28.11
N GLY A 74 -1.31 22.27 -28.86
CA GLY A 74 -0.71 21.07 -28.29
C GLY A 74 0.49 21.35 -27.39
N LEU A 75 1.39 22.28 -27.81
CA LEU A 75 2.51 22.70 -26.97
C LEU A 75 2.05 23.48 -25.73
N GLY A 76 1.03 24.35 -25.86
CA GLY A 76 0.42 25.04 -24.73
C GLY A 76 -0.18 24.07 -23.71
N TYR A 77 -0.92 23.09 -24.20
CA TYR A 77 -1.52 22.03 -23.36
C TYR A 77 -0.45 21.15 -22.70
N ALA A 78 0.57 20.72 -23.44
CA ALA A 78 1.70 19.96 -22.90
C ALA A 78 2.45 20.74 -21.80
N ASN A 79 2.68 22.04 -22.02
CA ASN A 79 3.29 22.92 -21.01
C ASN A 79 2.39 23.11 -19.77
N TYR A 80 1.08 23.20 -19.97
CA TYR A 80 0.11 23.24 -18.88
C TYR A 80 0.18 21.93 -18.05
N LEU A 81 0.14 20.77 -18.70
CA LEU A 81 0.27 19.47 -18.02
C LEU A 81 1.61 19.36 -17.29
N TYR A 82 2.70 19.77 -17.92
CA TYR A 82 4.03 19.78 -17.31
C TYR A 82 4.07 20.62 -16.04
N LYS A 83 3.54 21.83 -16.08
CA LYS A 83 3.49 22.73 -14.91
C LYS A 83 2.58 22.18 -13.81
N THR A 84 1.39 21.69 -14.17
CA THR A 84 0.37 21.26 -13.20
C THR A 84 0.71 19.94 -12.54
N TYR A 85 1.25 18.98 -13.27
CA TYR A 85 1.49 17.62 -12.75
C TYR A 85 2.94 17.34 -12.41
N ILE A 86 3.88 17.89 -13.15
CA ILE A 86 5.30 17.60 -12.95
C ILE A 86 5.97 18.65 -12.08
N THR A 87 5.83 19.94 -12.42
CA THR A 87 6.50 20.99 -11.63
C THR A 87 5.86 21.15 -10.25
N ALA A 88 4.53 21.05 -10.15
CA ALA A 88 3.84 21.17 -8.87
C ALA A 88 4.22 20.06 -7.87
N ALA A 89 4.51 18.86 -8.34
CA ALA A 89 4.95 17.74 -7.49
C ALA A 89 6.32 17.99 -6.84
N PHE A 90 7.11 18.93 -7.36
CA PHE A 90 8.47 19.23 -6.88
C PHE A 90 8.62 20.63 -6.29
N HIS A 91 7.52 21.31 -5.97
CA HIS A 91 7.56 22.70 -5.50
C HIS A 91 8.34 22.88 -4.19
N ASN A 92 8.42 21.85 -3.35
CA ASN A 92 9.17 21.86 -2.09
C ASN A 92 10.68 21.63 -2.28
N TYR A 93 11.13 21.29 -3.49
CA TYR A 93 12.54 21.08 -3.76
C TYR A 93 13.16 22.27 -4.50
N PRO A 94 14.37 22.72 -4.11
CA PRO A 94 15.16 23.62 -4.93
C PRO A 94 15.32 23.06 -6.35
N GLU A 95 15.25 23.95 -7.37
CA GLU A 95 15.25 23.51 -8.79
C GLU A 95 16.44 22.58 -9.16
N PRO A 96 17.70 22.78 -8.66
CA PRO A 96 18.80 21.87 -8.95
C PRO A 96 18.55 20.44 -8.46
N VAL A 97 17.87 20.28 -7.31
CA VAL A 97 17.48 18.98 -6.74
C VAL A 97 16.31 18.39 -7.53
N ALA A 98 15.28 19.21 -7.78
CA ALA A 98 14.09 18.80 -8.53
C ALA A 98 14.43 18.29 -9.94
N GLN A 99 15.41 18.90 -10.61
CA GLN A 99 15.88 18.44 -11.92
C GLN A 99 16.45 17.02 -11.88
N LYS A 100 17.22 16.70 -10.84
CA LYS A 100 17.79 15.34 -10.66
C LYS A 100 16.69 14.34 -10.29
N LEU A 101 15.77 14.71 -9.42
CA LEU A 101 14.66 13.86 -9.00
C LEU A 101 13.71 13.53 -10.16
N ARG A 102 13.40 14.50 -11.04
CA ARG A 102 12.60 14.25 -12.24
C ARG A 102 13.23 13.18 -13.13
N ARG A 103 14.55 13.21 -13.30
CA ARG A 103 15.28 12.18 -14.06
C ARG A 103 15.29 10.83 -13.34
N ALA A 104 15.48 10.82 -12.01
CA ALA A 104 15.43 9.61 -11.22
C ALA A 104 14.07 8.92 -11.34
N LEU A 105 12.97 9.68 -11.18
CA LEU A 105 11.60 9.17 -11.29
C LEU A 105 11.24 8.74 -12.71
N TYR A 106 11.79 9.39 -13.75
CA TYR A 106 11.63 8.92 -15.12
C TYR A 106 12.17 7.50 -15.31
N TYR A 107 13.40 7.25 -14.81
CA TYR A 107 14.02 5.91 -14.88
C TYR A 107 13.42 4.90 -13.90
N THR A 108 12.67 5.35 -12.90
CA THR A 108 11.93 4.45 -12.00
C THR A 108 10.58 4.05 -12.60
N ASN A 109 9.80 5.03 -13.10
CA ASN A 109 8.38 4.81 -13.41
C ASN A 109 8.08 4.63 -14.91
N THR A 110 8.91 5.22 -15.81
CA THR A 110 8.63 5.25 -17.24
C THR A 110 9.51 4.30 -18.02
N GLU A 111 10.81 4.35 -17.80
CA GLU A 111 11.79 3.47 -18.42
C GLU A 111 12.63 2.84 -17.31
N LEU A 112 12.16 1.68 -16.82
CA LEU A 112 12.78 1.04 -15.66
C LEU A 112 14.27 0.74 -15.93
N ASN A 113 15.13 1.64 -15.46
CA ASN A 113 16.58 1.49 -15.49
C ASN A 113 17.14 1.79 -14.10
N ALA A 114 17.27 0.76 -13.28
CA ALA A 114 17.67 0.88 -11.89
C ALA A 114 19.05 1.56 -11.72
N GLN A 115 20.00 1.34 -12.64
CA GLN A 115 21.33 1.93 -12.53
C GLN A 115 21.29 3.45 -12.72
N GLU A 116 20.59 3.94 -13.75
CA GLU A 116 20.44 5.37 -13.98
C GLU A 116 19.54 6.01 -12.89
N ALA A 117 18.46 5.35 -12.46
CA ALA A 117 17.61 5.84 -11.37
C ALA A 117 18.43 6.07 -10.09
N ILE A 118 19.19 5.07 -9.63
CA ILE A 118 20.04 5.17 -8.42
C ILE A 118 21.07 6.27 -8.58
N LYS A 119 21.70 6.40 -9.73
CA LYS A 119 22.67 7.46 -10.02
C LYS A 119 22.05 8.83 -9.85
N TYR A 120 20.85 9.07 -10.40
CA TYR A 120 20.18 10.35 -10.27
C TYR A 120 19.62 10.62 -8.86
N TYR A 121 19.15 9.60 -8.14
CA TYR A 121 18.80 9.75 -6.70
C TYR A 121 20.01 10.14 -5.87
N ARG A 122 21.17 9.50 -6.10
CA ARG A 122 22.42 9.86 -5.41
C ARG A 122 22.84 11.30 -5.69
N GLN A 123 22.79 11.72 -6.99
CA GLN A 123 23.07 13.11 -7.35
C GLN A 123 22.09 14.09 -6.73
N ALA A 124 20.79 13.73 -6.64
CA ALA A 124 19.80 14.57 -6.00
C ALA A 124 20.09 14.78 -4.52
N LEU A 125 20.43 13.72 -3.78
CA LEU A 125 20.80 13.80 -2.37
C LEU A 125 22.09 14.57 -2.14
N GLN A 126 23.09 14.43 -3.02
CA GLN A 126 24.33 15.21 -2.97
C GLN A 126 24.05 16.70 -3.17
N VAL A 127 23.32 17.07 -4.21
CA VAL A 127 22.95 18.46 -4.49
C VAL A 127 22.08 19.03 -3.35
N ALA A 128 21.18 18.24 -2.77
CA ALA A 128 20.39 18.65 -1.63
C ALA A 128 21.27 19.00 -0.41
N GLN A 129 22.31 18.23 -0.17
CA GLN A 129 23.30 18.54 0.88
C GLN A 129 24.10 19.82 0.56
N GLU A 130 24.51 20.01 -0.70
CA GLU A 130 25.25 21.19 -1.15
C GLU A 130 24.44 22.49 -1.01
N VAL A 131 23.11 22.42 -1.26
CA VAL A 131 22.18 23.56 -1.06
C VAL A 131 21.70 23.72 0.39
N GLY A 132 22.15 22.87 1.32
CA GLY A 132 21.85 22.99 2.74
C GLY A 132 20.42 22.55 3.11
N MET A 133 19.80 21.61 2.37
CA MET A 133 18.51 21.03 2.80
C MET A 133 18.67 20.23 4.08
N ASP A 134 17.66 20.30 4.95
CA ASP A 134 17.64 19.51 6.20
C ASP A 134 17.61 18.00 5.88
N PRO A 135 18.61 17.20 6.33
CA PRO A 135 18.66 15.75 6.09
C PRO A 135 17.45 14.97 6.62
N PHE A 136 16.73 15.57 7.59
CA PHE A 136 15.55 15.01 8.23
C PHE A 136 14.24 15.71 7.79
N SER A 137 14.25 16.44 6.68
CA SER A 137 13.02 16.96 6.08
C SER A 137 12.22 15.82 5.44
N ASP A 138 10.90 16.04 5.27
CA ASP A 138 10.02 15.06 4.63
C ASP A 138 10.46 14.76 3.20
N GLU A 139 11.00 15.77 2.52
CA GLU A 139 11.52 15.66 1.17
C GLU A 139 12.70 14.69 1.11
N ILE A 140 13.70 14.86 1.97
CA ILE A 140 14.92 14.02 1.95
C ILE A 140 14.63 12.61 2.45
N ILE A 141 13.84 12.47 3.52
CA ILE A 141 13.37 11.16 3.98
C ILE A 141 12.57 10.48 2.86
N GLY A 142 11.67 11.20 2.19
CA GLY A 142 10.88 10.69 1.06
C GLY A 142 11.73 10.18 -0.09
N VAL A 143 12.80 10.91 -0.47
CA VAL A 143 13.75 10.44 -1.51
C VAL A 143 14.41 9.12 -1.10
N LYS A 144 14.88 9.00 0.15
CA LYS A 144 15.52 7.76 0.65
C LYS A 144 14.52 6.58 0.66
N VAL A 145 13.26 6.81 1.04
CA VAL A 145 12.19 5.80 0.96
C VAL A 145 11.89 5.39 -0.49
N GLN A 146 11.90 6.34 -1.44
CA GLN A 146 11.74 6.01 -2.87
C GLN A 146 12.89 5.15 -3.41
N VAL A 147 14.11 5.34 -2.92
CA VAL A 147 15.23 4.44 -3.26
C VAL A 147 14.97 3.03 -2.75
N ALA A 148 14.48 2.87 -1.52
CA ALA A 148 14.12 1.55 -0.99
C ALA A 148 13.01 0.89 -1.83
N LYS A 149 11.96 1.66 -2.18
CA LYS A 149 10.88 1.18 -3.05
C LYS A 149 11.40 0.72 -4.43
N LEU A 150 12.31 1.47 -5.05
CA LEU A 150 12.96 1.04 -6.29
C LEU A 150 13.69 -0.31 -6.10
N MET A 151 14.38 -0.52 -4.96
CA MET A 151 15.02 -1.81 -4.67
C MET A 151 14.01 -2.96 -4.58
N GLU A 152 12.83 -2.72 -3.99
CA GLU A 152 11.73 -3.70 -3.95
C GLU A 152 11.22 -4.02 -5.37
N GLU A 153 10.96 -3.00 -6.20
CA GLU A 153 10.47 -3.17 -7.58
C GLU A 153 11.42 -4.00 -8.46
N ILE A 154 12.73 -3.90 -8.22
CA ILE A 154 13.74 -4.71 -8.92
C ILE A 154 14.09 -6.00 -8.17
N ARG A 155 13.28 -6.43 -7.21
CA ARG A 155 13.44 -7.66 -6.43
C ARG A 155 14.75 -7.75 -5.63
N GLN A 156 15.31 -6.62 -5.22
CA GLN A 156 16.50 -6.57 -4.36
C GLN A 156 16.10 -6.26 -2.90
N MET A 157 15.26 -7.11 -2.32
CA MET A 157 14.67 -6.92 -0.99
C MET A 157 15.72 -6.65 0.10
N GLY A 158 16.83 -7.39 0.09
CA GLY A 158 17.92 -7.18 1.06
C GLY A 158 18.55 -5.78 1.00
N LYS A 159 18.61 -5.14 -0.19
CA LYS A 159 19.09 -3.76 -0.31
C LYS A 159 18.03 -2.75 0.13
N ALA A 160 16.76 -3.02 -0.14
CA ALA A 160 15.66 -2.20 0.37
C ALA A 160 15.71 -2.13 1.89
N VAL A 161 15.84 -3.28 2.55
CA VAL A 161 16.01 -3.37 4.00
C VAL A 161 17.22 -2.58 4.50
N GLN A 162 18.40 -2.73 3.85
CA GLN A 162 19.59 -1.97 4.25
C GLN A 162 19.40 -0.46 4.19
N VAL A 163 18.74 0.06 3.16
CA VAL A 163 18.44 1.49 3.02
C VAL A 163 17.49 1.97 4.12
N LEU A 164 16.43 1.20 4.41
CA LEU A 164 15.45 1.56 5.43
C LEU A 164 16.03 1.44 6.86
N GLU A 165 16.83 0.42 7.15
CA GLU A 165 17.51 0.28 8.45
C GLU A 165 18.50 1.43 8.70
N PHE A 166 19.27 1.82 7.68
CA PHE A 166 20.16 2.96 7.77
C PHE A 166 19.37 4.24 8.06
N LEU A 167 18.30 4.49 7.31
CA LEU A 167 17.43 5.65 7.49
C LEU A 167 16.77 5.67 8.87
N ARG A 168 16.27 4.52 9.33
CA ARG A 168 15.69 4.35 10.66
C ARG A 168 16.70 4.69 11.75
N LYS A 169 17.91 4.15 11.64
CA LYS A 169 19.00 4.41 12.61
C LYS A 169 19.35 5.90 12.67
N ASP A 170 19.54 6.57 11.53
CA ASP A 170 19.84 8.00 11.47
C ASP A 170 18.74 8.84 12.16
N CYS A 171 17.48 8.53 11.86
CA CYS A 171 16.35 9.24 12.49
C CYS A 171 16.26 9.00 13.99
N LEU A 172 16.45 7.77 14.46
CA LEU A 172 16.47 7.45 15.90
C LEU A 172 17.62 8.14 16.62
N GLU A 173 18.79 8.22 16.00
CA GLU A 173 19.94 8.93 16.57
C GLU A 173 19.65 10.43 16.69
N TRP A 174 19.04 11.04 15.67
CA TRP A 174 18.62 12.45 15.76
C TRP A 174 17.57 12.65 16.86
N LEU A 175 16.58 11.76 16.99
CA LEU A 175 15.56 11.82 18.04
C LEU A 175 16.21 11.77 19.44
N ARG A 176 17.22 10.93 19.63
CA ARG A 176 17.94 10.80 20.89
C ARG A 176 18.78 12.04 21.22
N GLN A 177 19.40 12.66 20.21
CA GLN A 177 20.33 13.79 20.43
C GLN A 177 19.62 15.14 20.55
N ALA A 178 18.58 15.36 19.75
CA ALA A 178 17.96 16.66 19.58
C ALA A 178 16.43 16.66 19.77
N GLY A 179 15.79 15.48 19.85
CA GLY A 179 14.35 15.37 19.89
C GLY A 179 13.70 15.95 21.15
N GLU A 180 14.39 15.91 22.28
CA GLU A 180 13.85 16.39 23.56
C GLU A 180 13.93 17.93 23.72
N GLN A 181 14.56 18.63 22.79
CA GLN A 181 14.67 20.09 22.85
C GLN A 181 13.31 20.73 22.51
N GLU A 182 12.93 21.72 23.29
CA GLU A 182 11.60 22.34 23.20
C GLU A 182 11.25 22.87 21.79
N HIS A 183 12.20 23.51 21.12
CA HIS A 183 12.01 24.04 19.77
C HIS A 183 11.91 22.95 18.69
N ASN A 184 12.21 21.69 19.03
CA ASN A 184 12.15 20.55 18.12
C ASN A 184 10.86 19.70 18.25
N ARG A 185 9.92 20.06 19.14
CA ARG A 185 8.72 19.26 19.41
C ARG A 185 7.98 18.82 18.14
N VAL A 186 7.65 19.77 17.27
CA VAL A 186 6.96 19.49 16.00
C VAL A 186 7.80 18.60 15.09
N LYS A 187 9.11 18.89 14.98
CA LYS A 187 10.03 18.09 14.16
C LYS A 187 10.21 16.69 14.74
N ARG A 188 10.31 16.55 16.07
CA ARG A 188 10.37 15.28 16.79
C ARG A 188 9.18 14.40 16.45
N THR A 189 7.97 14.94 16.61
CA THR A 189 6.73 14.20 16.32
C THR A 189 6.69 13.72 14.86
N ARG A 190 7.03 14.59 13.92
CA ARG A 190 7.07 14.25 12.49
C ARG A 190 8.09 13.15 12.18
N ILE A 191 9.32 13.27 12.70
CA ILE A 191 10.37 12.26 12.48
C ILE A 191 9.97 10.93 13.14
N LEU A 192 9.41 10.97 14.36
CA LEU A 192 8.96 9.77 15.07
C LEU A 192 7.88 9.03 14.27
N ALA A 193 6.89 9.73 13.71
CA ALA A 193 5.88 9.16 12.84
C ALA A 193 6.50 8.50 11.58
N LYS A 194 7.51 9.14 10.97
CA LYS A 194 8.25 8.55 9.83
C LYS A 194 9.00 7.28 10.23
N VAL A 195 9.65 7.26 11.39
CA VAL A 195 10.35 6.07 11.89
C VAL A 195 9.39 4.93 12.18
N VAL A 196 8.20 5.21 12.69
CA VAL A 196 7.14 4.21 12.84
C VAL A 196 6.78 3.62 11.48
N GLY A 197 6.46 4.44 10.48
CA GLY A 197 6.12 3.96 9.13
C GLY A 197 7.26 3.16 8.48
N ILE A 198 8.52 3.58 8.66
CA ILE A 198 9.70 2.84 8.20
C ILE A 198 9.80 1.48 8.91
N SER A 199 9.53 1.44 10.23
CA SER A 199 9.60 0.20 11.01
C SER A 199 8.50 -0.79 10.62
N VAL A 200 7.28 -0.30 10.33
CA VAL A 200 6.20 -1.12 9.77
C VAL A 200 6.63 -1.71 8.43
N LYS A 201 7.18 -0.88 7.53
CA LYS A 201 7.66 -1.35 6.22
C LYS A 201 8.81 -2.35 6.33
N LEU A 202 9.72 -2.16 7.29
CA LEU A 202 10.78 -3.14 7.59
C LEU A 202 10.20 -4.46 8.09
N GLY A 203 9.16 -4.42 8.93
CA GLY A 203 8.45 -5.61 9.39
C GLY A 203 7.87 -6.42 8.22
N GLU A 204 7.18 -5.75 7.29
CA GLU A 204 6.65 -6.38 6.07
C GLU A 204 7.76 -7.02 5.22
N LEU A 205 8.87 -6.31 5.02
CA LEU A 205 10.00 -6.81 4.22
C LEU A 205 10.69 -8.00 4.89
N TYR A 206 10.91 -7.96 6.20
CA TYR A 206 11.49 -9.08 6.95
C TYR A 206 10.57 -10.31 6.97
N GLY A 207 9.24 -10.11 7.01
CA GLY A 207 8.24 -11.17 6.92
C GLY A 207 8.08 -11.74 5.51
N SER A 208 8.55 -11.04 4.47
CA SER A 208 8.37 -11.47 3.09
C SER A 208 9.03 -12.84 2.81
N PRO A 209 8.49 -13.64 1.88
CA PRO A 209 9.04 -14.96 1.53
C PRO A 209 10.49 -14.91 1.07
N GLU A 210 10.94 -13.80 0.50
CA GLU A 210 12.30 -13.63 -0.01
C GLU A 210 13.35 -13.44 1.10
N ILE A 211 12.97 -12.91 2.27
CA ILE A 211 13.88 -12.65 3.39
C ILE A 211 13.62 -13.63 4.53
N TYR A 212 12.36 -13.81 4.89
CA TYR A 212 11.86 -14.78 5.88
C TYR A 212 12.55 -14.69 7.25
N GLN A 213 12.70 -13.49 7.79
CA GLN A 213 13.29 -13.22 9.11
C GLN A 213 12.20 -12.77 10.10
N ARG A 214 11.33 -13.71 10.49
CA ARG A 214 10.12 -13.44 11.29
C ARG A 214 10.39 -12.79 12.66
N ASP A 215 11.52 -13.08 13.28
CA ASP A 215 11.84 -12.48 14.58
C ASP A 215 12.24 -11.02 14.45
N LEU A 216 12.94 -10.63 13.38
CA LEU A 216 13.22 -9.24 13.08
C LEU A 216 11.96 -8.49 12.64
N ALA A 217 11.08 -9.14 11.88
CA ALA A 217 9.78 -8.57 11.53
C ALA A 217 8.99 -8.21 12.80
N GLU A 218 8.83 -9.16 13.72
CA GLU A 218 8.17 -8.94 15.00
C GLU A 218 8.84 -7.81 15.79
N GLU A 219 10.17 -7.83 15.95
CA GLU A 219 10.90 -6.79 16.68
C GLU A 219 10.62 -5.38 16.15
N ARG A 220 10.61 -5.21 14.82
CA ARG A 220 10.36 -3.90 14.20
C ARG A 220 8.90 -3.46 14.36
N LEU A 221 7.96 -4.39 14.23
CA LEU A 221 6.54 -4.12 14.37
C LEU A 221 6.12 -3.89 15.83
N VAL A 222 6.64 -4.67 16.77
CA VAL A 222 6.40 -4.44 18.20
C VAL A 222 6.90 -3.06 18.60
N TRP A 223 8.12 -2.69 18.19
CA TRP A 223 8.65 -1.37 18.45
C TRP A 223 7.75 -0.26 17.87
N ALA A 224 7.27 -0.45 16.64
CA ALA A 224 6.39 0.52 15.97
C ALA A 224 5.07 0.69 16.74
N VAL A 225 4.38 -0.40 17.04
CA VAL A 225 3.10 -0.41 17.77
C VAL A 225 3.25 0.18 19.17
N GLU A 226 4.26 -0.25 19.93
CA GLU A 226 4.53 0.34 21.24
C GLU A 226 4.77 1.84 21.18
N THR A 227 5.53 2.32 20.18
CA THR A 227 5.81 3.74 20.01
C THR A 227 4.53 4.52 19.70
N VAL A 228 3.68 3.99 18.81
CA VAL A 228 2.40 4.60 18.48
C VAL A 228 1.50 4.71 19.71
N LEU A 229 1.35 3.64 20.46
CA LEU A 229 0.49 3.60 21.64
C LEU A 229 1.03 4.50 22.77
N LYS A 230 2.34 4.49 23.02
CA LYS A 230 3.00 5.37 24.02
C LYS A 230 2.83 6.85 23.68
N GLU A 231 3.03 7.22 22.41
CA GLU A 231 2.87 8.61 21.97
C GLU A 231 1.40 9.06 22.02
N ARG A 232 0.45 8.20 21.66
CA ARG A 232 -0.98 8.46 21.79
C ARG A 232 -1.34 8.69 23.28
N GLN A 233 -0.92 7.80 24.16
CA GLN A 233 -1.13 7.95 25.60
C GLN A 233 -0.50 9.24 26.17
N ARG A 234 0.73 9.57 25.74
CA ARG A 234 1.40 10.82 26.14
C ARG A 234 0.57 12.05 25.74
N ARG A 235 0.07 12.08 24.52
CA ARG A 235 -0.77 13.16 23.99
C ARG A 235 -2.11 13.26 24.72
N ASP A 236 -2.76 12.14 24.95
CA ASP A 236 -4.01 12.11 25.75
C ASP A 236 -3.78 12.62 27.16
N THR A 237 -2.65 12.26 27.79
CA THR A 237 -2.28 12.77 29.12
C THR A 237 -2.10 14.28 29.11
N ILE A 238 -1.36 14.84 28.16
CA ILE A 238 -1.15 16.29 28.04
C ILE A 238 -2.50 16.99 27.85
N ARG A 239 -3.33 16.49 26.95
CA ARG A 239 -4.66 17.04 26.68
C ARG A 239 -5.53 17.11 27.94
N VAL A 240 -5.53 16.06 28.74
CA VAL A 240 -6.31 16.00 29.98
C VAL A 240 -5.71 16.87 31.07
N THR A 241 -4.38 16.84 31.28
CA THR A 241 -3.71 17.57 32.37
C THR A 241 -3.63 19.07 32.12
N GLU A 242 -3.47 19.49 30.87
CA GLU A 242 -3.32 20.91 30.51
C GLU A 242 -4.64 21.51 29.99
N GLY A 243 -5.70 20.71 29.86
CA GLY A 243 -7.01 21.16 29.35
C GLY A 243 -6.97 21.64 27.91
N MET A 244 -6.02 21.11 27.10
CA MET A 244 -5.82 21.50 25.71
C MET A 244 -6.86 20.86 24.77
N SER A 245 -7.31 21.62 23.75
CA SER A 245 -8.04 21.04 22.63
C SER A 245 -7.07 20.27 21.72
N GLU A 246 -7.62 19.40 20.85
CA GLU A 246 -6.81 18.67 19.87
C GLU A 246 -6.07 19.61 18.92
N GLU A 247 -6.72 20.69 18.47
CA GLU A 247 -6.12 21.70 17.59
C GLU A 247 -4.94 22.41 18.25
N ALA A 248 -5.08 22.79 19.53
CA ALA A 248 -4.01 23.42 20.29
C ALA A 248 -2.82 22.47 20.49
N LEU A 249 -3.09 21.19 20.75
CA LEU A 249 -2.04 20.17 20.86
C LEU A 249 -1.28 19.97 19.53
N VAL A 250 -2.01 19.95 18.42
CA VAL A 250 -1.40 19.85 17.07
C VAL A 250 -0.53 21.07 16.75
N GLU A 251 -0.91 22.26 17.21
CA GLU A 251 -0.10 23.47 17.02
C GLU A 251 1.22 23.41 17.79
N VAL A 252 1.21 22.88 19.00
CA VAL A 252 2.40 22.82 19.90
C VAL A 252 3.29 21.61 19.57
N GLU A 253 2.72 20.44 19.41
CA GLU A 253 3.44 19.17 19.24
C GLU A 253 3.55 18.71 17.77
N GLY A 254 2.84 19.34 16.87
CA GLY A 254 2.69 18.89 15.48
C GLY A 254 1.65 17.79 15.30
N PRO A 255 1.24 17.50 14.05
CA PRO A 255 0.29 16.43 13.75
C PRO A 255 0.91 15.07 14.04
N TRP A 256 0.10 14.18 14.62
CA TRP A 256 0.45 12.77 14.80
C TRP A 256 -0.15 11.92 13.68
N MET A 257 0.16 10.63 13.73
CA MET A 257 -0.39 9.62 12.81
C MET A 257 -1.91 9.60 12.86
N THR A 258 -2.53 9.38 11.73
CA THR A 258 -3.98 9.19 11.60
C THR A 258 -4.42 7.86 12.22
N ASP A 259 -5.70 7.72 12.52
CA ASP A 259 -6.27 6.46 12.99
C ASP A 259 -6.03 5.33 11.96
N SER A 260 -6.11 5.61 10.66
CA SER A 260 -5.82 4.65 9.61
C SER A 260 -4.34 4.19 9.60
N GLU A 261 -3.38 5.10 9.79
CA GLU A 261 -1.96 4.74 9.87
C GLU A 261 -1.65 3.94 11.14
N THR A 262 -2.32 4.28 12.23
CA THR A 262 -2.23 3.52 13.50
C THR A 262 -2.83 2.13 13.35
N GLY A 263 -3.99 2.02 12.72
CA GLY A 263 -4.65 0.75 12.42
C GLY A 263 -3.78 -0.16 11.56
N ALA A 264 -3.15 0.40 10.51
CA ALA A 264 -2.24 -0.36 9.64
C ALA A 264 -1.02 -0.92 10.40
N ALA A 265 -0.47 -0.19 11.37
CA ALA A 265 0.63 -0.71 12.20
C ALA A 265 0.18 -1.87 13.11
N LEU A 266 -1.02 -1.79 13.70
CA LEU A 266 -1.61 -2.85 14.50
C LEU A 266 -1.91 -4.09 13.65
N GLU A 267 -2.47 -3.90 12.46
CA GLU A 267 -2.78 -4.98 11.52
C GLU A 267 -1.50 -5.71 11.05
N ALA A 268 -0.45 -4.98 10.70
CA ALA A 268 0.82 -5.58 10.29
C ALA A 268 1.43 -6.47 11.41
N LEU A 269 1.36 -6.03 12.66
CA LEU A 269 1.81 -6.85 13.80
C LEU A 269 0.90 -8.06 14.02
N ALA A 270 -0.42 -7.88 13.88
CA ALA A 270 -1.37 -8.98 14.01
C ALA A 270 -1.11 -10.10 12.98
N HIS A 271 -0.87 -9.74 11.72
CA HIS A 271 -0.50 -10.70 10.68
C HIS A 271 0.81 -11.44 11.00
N THR A 272 1.81 -10.75 11.53
CA THR A 272 3.06 -11.39 11.96
C THR A 272 2.82 -12.41 13.07
N TYR A 273 1.91 -12.14 14.00
CA TYR A 273 1.51 -13.11 15.02
C TYR A 273 0.69 -14.26 14.44
N GLU A 274 -0.18 -14.05 13.47
CA GLU A 274 -0.88 -15.12 12.75
C GLU A 274 0.10 -16.07 12.04
N GLU A 275 1.10 -15.53 11.35
CA GLU A 275 2.14 -16.33 10.69
C GLU A 275 2.98 -17.16 11.66
N LYS A 276 3.03 -16.78 12.94
CA LYS A 276 3.66 -17.51 14.04
C LYS A 276 2.70 -18.41 14.80
N ASP A 277 1.47 -18.59 14.33
CA ASP A 277 0.42 -19.39 15.02
C ASP A 277 0.01 -18.80 16.40
N GLN A 278 0.30 -17.51 16.62
CA GLN A 278 0.02 -16.81 17.88
C GLN A 278 -1.28 -16.02 17.79
N HIS A 279 -2.35 -16.68 17.38
CA HIS A 279 -3.67 -16.07 17.15
C HIS A 279 -4.23 -15.35 18.37
N TYR A 280 -3.86 -15.76 19.59
CA TYR A 280 -4.27 -15.09 20.83
C TYR A 280 -3.67 -13.70 21.01
N LEU A 281 -2.53 -13.40 20.36
CA LEU A 281 -1.95 -12.05 20.29
C LEU A 281 -2.48 -11.26 19.08
N ALA A 282 -2.79 -11.93 17.99
CA ALA A 282 -3.30 -11.31 16.78
C ALA A 282 -4.74 -10.78 16.96
N SER A 283 -5.64 -11.56 17.55
CA SER A 283 -7.04 -11.20 17.68
C SER A 283 -7.30 -9.85 18.38
N PRO A 284 -6.68 -9.53 19.53
CA PRO A 284 -6.87 -8.22 20.16
C PRO A 284 -6.31 -7.06 19.33
N LEU A 285 -5.26 -7.28 18.54
CA LEU A 285 -4.70 -6.25 17.66
C LEU A 285 -5.63 -5.96 16.49
N PHE A 286 -6.21 -6.98 15.85
CA PHE A 286 -7.24 -6.79 14.82
C PHE A 286 -8.47 -6.05 15.37
N LEU A 287 -8.89 -6.40 16.58
CA LEU A 287 -10.02 -5.70 17.23
C LEU A 287 -9.69 -4.23 17.53
N GLN A 288 -8.47 -3.93 18.00
CA GLN A 288 -8.02 -2.56 18.21
C GLN A 288 -7.90 -1.79 16.88
N ALA A 289 -7.34 -2.42 15.84
CA ALA A 289 -7.30 -1.82 14.51
C ALA A 289 -8.71 -1.49 13.99
N LEU A 290 -9.65 -2.45 14.10
CA LEU A 290 -11.02 -2.27 13.66
C LEU A 290 -11.72 -1.07 14.34
N ASN A 291 -11.43 -0.81 15.62
CA ASN A 291 -12.00 0.32 16.35
C ASN A 291 -11.51 1.69 15.86
N LEU A 292 -10.45 1.75 15.06
CA LEU A 292 -9.89 2.98 14.48
C LEU A 292 -10.50 3.31 13.12
N TYR A 293 -11.20 2.38 12.50
CA TYR A 293 -11.84 2.60 11.19
C TYR A 293 -13.33 2.94 11.35
N PRO A 294 -13.89 3.74 10.41
CA PRO A 294 -15.32 3.97 10.36
C PRO A 294 -16.11 2.66 10.22
N THR A 295 -17.25 2.57 10.86
CA THR A 295 -18.09 1.35 10.84
C THR A 295 -18.64 0.98 9.45
N LYS A 296 -18.58 1.90 8.48
CA LYS A 296 -19.00 1.71 7.09
C LYS A 296 -17.83 1.89 6.12
N ASP A 297 -16.75 1.21 6.39
CA ASP A 297 -15.53 1.21 5.57
C ASP A 297 -15.28 -0.19 5.01
N CYS A 298 -14.83 -0.29 3.77
CA CYS A 298 -14.49 -1.58 3.15
C CYS A 298 -13.30 -2.23 3.86
N HIS A 299 -12.33 -1.45 4.34
CA HIS A 299 -11.22 -2.00 5.11
C HIS A 299 -11.66 -2.59 6.46
N ALA A 300 -12.72 -2.04 7.08
CA ALA A 300 -13.32 -2.66 8.26
C ALA A 300 -13.87 -4.07 7.99
N VAL A 301 -14.36 -4.33 6.76
CA VAL A 301 -14.78 -5.69 6.34
C VAL A 301 -13.58 -6.64 6.30
N VAL A 302 -12.44 -6.18 5.80
CA VAL A 302 -11.18 -6.96 5.79
C VAL A 302 -10.75 -7.31 7.22
N LEU A 303 -10.70 -6.31 8.10
CA LEU A 303 -10.32 -6.51 9.50
C LEU A 303 -11.26 -7.45 10.27
N MET A 304 -12.59 -7.38 10.01
CA MET A 304 -13.53 -8.32 10.57
C MET A 304 -13.30 -9.76 10.12
N ASN A 305 -12.91 -9.96 8.85
CA ASN A 305 -12.57 -11.27 8.31
C ASN A 305 -11.27 -11.82 8.93
N ASN A 306 -10.23 -10.98 9.08
CA ASN A 306 -8.98 -11.35 9.73
C ASN A 306 -9.21 -11.71 11.21
N LEU A 307 -9.99 -10.88 11.92
CA LEU A 307 -10.37 -11.19 13.30
C LEU A 307 -11.15 -12.50 13.41
N ALA A 308 -12.10 -12.75 12.50
CA ALA A 308 -12.87 -13.99 12.48
C ALA A 308 -11.98 -15.21 12.26
N SER A 309 -11.06 -15.15 11.27
CA SER A 309 -10.11 -16.23 10.99
C SER A 309 -9.21 -16.49 12.20
N SER A 310 -8.66 -15.44 12.79
CA SER A 310 -7.76 -15.55 13.95
C SER A 310 -8.47 -16.14 15.17
N LEU A 311 -9.70 -15.71 15.50
CA LEU A 311 -10.52 -16.27 16.58
C LEU A 311 -10.81 -17.76 16.38
N ALA A 312 -11.13 -18.18 15.15
CA ALA A 312 -11.42 -19.58 14.85
C ALA A 312 -10.20 -20.49 15.00
N GLN A 313 -9.00 -19.96 14.84
CA GLN A 313 -7.75 -20.71 14.97
C GLN A 313 -7.16 -20.66 16.37
N GLN A 314 -7.61 -19.72 17.22
CA GLN A 314 -7.14 -19.56 18.59
C GLN A 314 -7.37 -20.83 19.44
N SER A 315 -6.39 -21.21 20.24
CA SER A 315 -6.56 -22.32 21.18
C SER A 315 -7.35 -21.87 22.42
N PRO A 316 -8.28 -22.69 22.95
CA PRO A 316 -9.05 -22.34 24.16
C PRO A 316 -8.17 -22.03 25.38
N ARG A 317 -7.02 -22.72 25.51
CA ARG A 317 -6.08 -22.48 26.61
C ARG A 317 -5.40 -21.12 26.50
N ALA A 318 -4.99 -20.73 25.28
CA ALA A 318 -4.39 -19.43 25.04
C ALA A 318 -5.40 -18.29 25.25
N ALA A 319 -6.66 -18.45 24.79
CA ALA A 319 -7.71 -17.50 25.03
C ALA A 319 -7.95 -17.28 26.54
N ALA A 320 -8.05 -18.36 27.31
CA ALA A 320 -8.24 -18.27 28.75
C ALA A 320 -7.05 -17.58 29.47
N ALA A 321 -5.83 -17.78 28.99
CA ALA A 321 -4.63 -17.13 29.55
C ALA A 321 -4.66 -15.62 29.32
N VAL A 322 -5.09 -15.14 28.13
CA VAL A 322 -5.23 -13.72 27.82
C VAL A 322 -6.31 -13.07 28.68
N ASP A 323 -7.46 -13.72 28.81
CA ASP A 323 -8.57 -13.24 29.65
C ASP A 323 -8.14 -13.14 31.12
N ALA A 324 -7.40 -14.10 31.63
CA ALA A 324 -6.86 -14.08 32.99
C ALA A 324 -5.85 -12.93 33.18
N TYR A 325 -4.96 -12.70 32.21
CA TYR A 325 -4.01 -11.60 32.27
C TYR A 325 -4.70 -10.22 32.19
N ALA A 326 -5.63 -10.05 31.27
CA ALA A 326 -6.40 -8.81 31.14
C ALA A 326 -7.20 -8.50 32.41
N SER A 327 -7.79 -9.51 33.03
CA SER A 327 -8.51 -9.40 34.30
C SER A 327 -7.57 -9.03 35.46
N SER A 328 -6.35 -9.61 35.51
CA SER A 328 -5.38 -9.31 36.57
C SER A 328 -4.80 -7.89 36.49
N ALA A 329 -4.66 -7.33 35.29
CA ALA A 329 -4.19 -5.97 35.09
C ALA A 329 -5.19 -4.89 35.54
N THR A 330 -6.46 -5.25 35.68
CA THR A 330 -7.57 -4.31 36.04
C THR A 330 -7.97 -4.43 37.52
N ILE A 331 -7.49 -5.44 38.27
CA ILE A 331 -8.05 -5.78 39.60
C ILE A 331 -7.06 -5.53 40.73
N THR A 332 -7.46 -4.60 41.60
CA THR A 332 -7.04 -4.50 43.01
C THR A 332 -7.82 -5.50 43.95
N SER A 333 -8.60 -6.42 43.45
CA SER A 333 -9.38 -7.38 44.24
C SER A 333 -9.18 -8.83 43.82
N LEU A 334 -8.92 -9.68 44.80
CA LEU A 334 -8.53 -11.09 44.79
C LEU A 334 -9.64 -12.07 44.34
N GLU A 335 -10.50 -11.77 43.42
CA GLU A 335 -11.46 -12.73 42.89
C GLU A 335 -11.05 -13.23 41.52
N ALA A 336 -10.92 -14.54 41.42
CA ALA A 336 -10.64 -15.21 40.14
C ALA A 336 -11.74 -14.91 39.12
N PRO A 337 -11.43 -14.72 37.81
CA PRO A 337 -12.43 -14.44 36.80
C PRO A 337 -13.45 -15.60 36.74
N THR A 338 -14.69 -15.29 37.10
CA THR A 338 -15.82 -16.25 37.10
C THR A 338 -16.52 -16.37 35.74
N GLY A 339 -15.87 -15.92 34.65
CA GLY A 339 -16.39 -16.07 33.30
C GLY A 339 -16.32 -17.53 32.81
N PRO A 340 -17.22 -17.96 31.90
CA PRO A 340 -17.17 -19.28 31.31
C PRO A 340 -15.87 -19.41 30.51
N VAL A 341 -15.12 -20.50 30.76
CA VAL A 341 -13.88 -20.82 30.04
C VAL A 341 -14.19 -20.92 28.53
N ALA A 342 -13.43 -20.20 27.70
CA ALA A 342 -13.58 -20.25 26.26
C ALA A 342 -13.45 -21.70 25.76
N THR A 343 -14.46 -22.21 25.08
CA THR A 343 -14.44 -23.54 24.43
C THR A 343 -14.11 -23.37 22.95
N ARG A 344 -13.64 -24.46 22.31
CA ARG A 344 -13.42 -24.45 20.85
C ARG A 344 -14.68 -24.02 20.09
N GLU A 345 -15.83 -24.50 20.51
CA GLU A 345 -17.11 -24.21 19.90
C GLU A 345 -17.50 -22.73 20.08
N SER A 346 -17.30 -22.16 21.28
CA SER A 346 -17.59 -20.74 21.52
C SER A 346 -16.69 -19.81 20.71
N LEU A 347 -15.42 -20.15 20.52
CA LEU A 347 -14.50 -19.39 19.68
C LEU A 347 -14.93 -19.41 18.22
N ILE A 348 -15.29 -20.59 17.69
CA ILE A 348 -15.78 -20.70 16.29
C ILE A 348 -17.11 -19.98 16.11
N GLN A 349 -18.02 -20.04 17.11
CA GLN A 349 -19.28 -19.31 17.06
C GLN A 349 -19.06 -17.79 17.05
N ASN A 350 -18.13 -17.30 17.87
CA ASN A 350 -17.74 -15.88 17.87
C ASN A 350 -17.13 -15.48 16.52
N ALA A 351 -16.23 -16.29 15.99
CA ALA A 351 -15.66 -16.11 14.64
C ALA A 351 -16.75 -16.04 13.56
N SER A 352 -17.74 -16.94 13.62
CA SER A 352 -18.88 -16.93 12.69
C SER A 352 -19.69 -15.64 12.79
N THR A 353 -19.84 -15.10 14.00
CA THR A 353 -20.54 -13.82 14.21
C THR A 353 -19.80 -12.65 13.58
N TRP A 354 -18.46 -12.62 13.68
CA TRP A 354 -17.64 -11.59 13.05
C TRP A 354 -17.64 -11.68 11.51
N ALA A 355 -17.56 -12.89 10.96
CA ALA A 355 -17.65 -13.09 9.51
C ALA A 355 -19.04 -12.70 8.96
N GLN A 356 -20.13 -13.01 9.70
CA GLN A 356 -21.46 -12.54 9.31
C GLN A 356 -21.57 -11.02 9.39
N LYS A 357 -21.03 -10.40 10.45
CA LYS A 357 -20.99 -8.94 10.59
C LYS A 357 -20.21 -8.26 9.44
N ALA A 358 -19.15 -8.90 8.95
CA ALA A 358 -18.41 -8.41 7.77
C ALA A 358 -19.33 -8.36 6.53
N LEU A 359 -20.15 -9.38 6.29
CA LEU A 359 -21.13 -9.38 5.20
C LEU A 359 -22.19 -8.29 5.39
N ASP A 360 -22.70 -8.15 6.61
CA ASP A 360 -23.73 -7.16 6.93
C ASP A 360 -23.20 -5.72 6.72
N VAL A 361 -21.97 -5.45 7.15
CA VAL A 361 -21.32 -4.14 6.92
C VAL A 361 -21.08 -3.92 5.43
N ALA A 362 -20.52 -4.90 4.71
CA ALA A 362 -20.29 -4.79 3.27
C ALA A 362 -21.57 -4.51 2.47
N ALA A 363 -22.71 -5.03 2.92
CA ALA A 363 -24.03 -4.76 2.32
C ALA A 363 -24.50 -3.30 2.50
N THR A 364 -24.01 -2.60 3.53
CA THR A 364 -24.36 -1.19 3.80
C THR A 364 -23.49 -0.18 3.05
N VAL A 365 -22.30 -0.59 2.58
CA VAL A 365 -21.38 0.28 1.86
C VAL A 365 -21.81 0.39 0.39
N GLN A 366 -22.09 1.62 -0.06
CA GLN A 366 -22.58 1.92 -1.40
C GLN A 366 -21.51 2.70 -2.21
N PRO A 367 -21.52 2.65 -3.54
CA PRO A 367 -20.72 3.57 -4.36
C PRO A 367 -21.00 5.05 -4.01
N PRO A 368 -19.98 5.94 -4.02
CA PRO A 368 -18.59 5.72 -4.49
C PRO A 368 -17.64 5.13 -3.44
N THR A 369 -18.09 4.94 -2.19
CA THR A 369 -17.23 4.45 -1.08
C THR A 369 -16.91 2.95 -1.22
N ARG A 370 -17.87 2.17 -1.81
CA ARG A 370 -17.66 0.76 -2.08
C ARG A 370 -16.54 0.55 -3.11
N ASN A 371 -15.57 -0.27 -2.75
CA ASN A 371 -14.41 -0.61 -3.57
C ASN A 371 -14.20 -2.14 -3.64
N GLU A 372 -13.14 -2.57 -4.30
CA GLU A 372 -12.77 -3.97 -4.48
C GLU A 372 -12.57 -4.72 -3.15
N GLU A 373 -12.10 -4.06 -2.09
CA GLU A 373 -11.95 -4.66 -0.74
C GLU A 373 -13.28 -5.15 -0.18
N CYS A 374 -14.37 -4.39 -0.37
CA CYS A 374 -15.70 -4.84 0.03
C CYS A 374 -16.13 -6.11 -0.72
N ASP A 375 -15.89 -6.14 -2.02
CA ASP A 375 -16.34 -7.21 -2.89
C ASP A 375 -15.56 -8.51 -2.65
N ILE A 376 -14.24 -8.41 -2.58
CA ILE A 376 -13.35 -9.51 -2.16
C ILE A 376 -13.67 -9.93 -0.72
N GLY A 377 -13.86 -8.96 0.17
CA GLY A 377 -14.22 -9.20 1.57
C GLY A 377 -15.50 -10.04 1.74
N CYS A 378 -16.50 -9.86 0.86
CA CYS A 378 -17.70 -10.71 0.83
C CYS A 378 -17.37 -12.17 0.46
N ALA A 379 -16.50 -12.38 -0.52
CA ALA A 379 -16.08 -13.73 -0.91
C ALA A 379 -15.32 -14.42 0.23
N VAL A 380 -14.39 -13.69 0.87
CA VAL A 380 -13.60 -14.18 2.01
C VAL A 380 -14.49 -14.48 3.22
N ALA A 381 -15.42 -13.58 3.59
CA ALA A 381 -16.35 -13.82 4.69
C ALA A 381 -17.23 -15.06 4.47
N THR A 382 -17.71 -15.25 3.24
CA THR A 382 -18.51 -16.42 2.89
C THR A 382 -17.67 -17.72 2.93
N HIS A 383 -16.42 -17.66 2.49
CA HIS A 383 -15.45 -18.75 2.64
C HIS A 383 -15.19 -19.09 4.11
N ASN A 384 -14.91 -18.08 4.95
CA ASN A 384 -14.68 -18.26 6.39
C ASN A 384 -15.90 -18.91 7.07
N LEU A 385 -17.11 -18.47 6.74
CA LEU A 385 -18.35 -19.08 7.27
C LEU A 385 -18.49 -20.56 6.84
N ALA A 386 -18.03 -20.92 5.63
CA ALA A 386 -18.00 -22.30 5.17
C ALA A 386 -16.99 -23.13 6.00
N GLU A 387 -15.80 -22.58 6.22
CA GLU A 387 -14.75 -23.23 7.01
C GLU A 387 -15.17 -23.42 8.47
N PHE A 388 -15.82 -22.41 9.08
CA PHE A 388 -16.35 -22.52 10.44
C PHE A 388 -17.48 -23.55 10.55
N ALA A 389 -18.36 -23.66 9.55
CA ALA A 389 -19.35 -24.71 9.47
C ALA A 389 -18.71 -26.10 9.36
N GLU A 390 -17.61 -26.24 8.59
CA GLU A 390 -16.83 -27.47 8.50
C GLU A 390 -16.19 -27.83 9.84
N MET A 391 -15.54 -26.88 10.53
CA MET A 391 -14.96 -27.06 11.87
C MET A 391 -16.00 -27.50 12.92
N MET A 392 -17.24 -27.09 12.77
CA MET A 392 -18.38 -27.50 13.62
C MET A 392 -19.03 -28.80 13.15
N GLY A 393 -18.48 -29.49 12.16
CA GLY A 393 -19.02 -30.75 11.63
C GLY A 393 -20.27 -30.62 10.75
N ARG A 394 -20.72 -29.40 10.43
CA ARG A 394 -21.90 -29.09 9.60
C ARG A 394 -21.55 -29.16 8.11
N LYS A 395 -21.26 -30.34 7.61
CA LYS A 395 -20.67 -30.56 6.25
C LYS A 395 -21.57 -30.01 5.12
N GLU A 396 -22.89 -30.18 5.21
CA GLU A 396 -23.80 -29.71 4.15
C GLU A 396 -23.91 -28.17 4.12
N ASP A 397 -23.86 -27.53 5.28
CA ASP A 397 -23.80 -26.07 5.36
C ASP A 397 -22.48 -25.54 4.80
N ALA A 398 -21.35 -26.17 5.18
CA ALA A 398 -20.04 -25.85 4.63
C ALA A 398 -20.01 -25.96 3.11
N ARG A 399 -20.55 -27.04 2.56
CA ARG A 399 -20.63 -27.28 1.11
C ARG A 399 -21.40 -26.17 0.40
N ARG A 400 -22.58 -25.80 0.92
CA ARG A 400 -23.40 -24.74 0.34
C ARG A 400 -22.64 -23.40 0.34
N LYS A 401 -22.00 -23.06 1.47
CA LYS A 401 -21.24 -21.83 1.63
C LYS A 401 -19.99 -21.78 0.77
N TYR A 402 -19.25 -22.87 0.57
CA TYR A 402 -18.12 -22.92 -0.37
C TYR A 402 -18.58 -22.68 -1.83
N VAL A 403 -19.72 -23.25 -2.25
CA VAL A 403 -20.28 -23.00 -3.58
C VAL A 403 -20.66 -21.53 -3.75
N GLU A 404 -21.27 -20.93 -2.72
CA GLU A 404 -21.61 -19.51 -2.69
C GLU A 404 -20.33 -18.64 -2.78
N ALA A 405 -19.29 -18.93 -1.98
CA ALA A 405 -18.00 -18.22 -1.99
C ALA A 405 -17.32 -18.29 -3.37
N ILE A 406 -17.33 -19.44 -4.03
CA ILE A 406 -16.82 -19.61 -5.41
C ILE A 406 -17.58 -18.71 -6.39
N SER A 407 -18.90 -18.64 -6.25
CA SER A 407 -19.72 -17.80 -7.12
C SER A 407 -19.40 -16.31 -6.96
N ILE A 408 -19.29 -15.84 -5.71
CA ILE A 408 -18.94 -14.45 -5.41
C ILE A 408 -17.52 -14.15 -5.91
N ALA A 409 -16.54 -15.00 -5.57
CA ALA A 409 -15.15 -14.82 -5.98
C ALA A 409 -14.98 -14.73 -7.51
N ARG A 410 -15.71 -15.55 -8.28
CA ARG A 410 -15.74 -15.46 -9.76
C ARG A 410 -16.33 -14.15 -10.25
N ALA A 411 -17.40 -13.69 -9.63
CA ALA A 411 -18.08 -12.46 -10.05
C ALA A 411 -17.18 -11.22 -9.87
N VAL A 412 -16.28 -11.24 -8.87
CA VAL A 412 -15.36 -10.14 -8.59
C VAL A 412 -13.94 -10.35 -9.17
N GLY A 413 -13.70 -11.45 -9.87
CA GLY A 413 -12.39 -11.75 -10.47
C GLY A 413 -11.31 -12.18 -9.45
N PHE A 414 -11.69 -12.66 -8.26
CA PHE A 414 -10.78 -13.10 -7.21
C PHE A 414 -10.41 -14.57 -7.39
N GLU A 415 -9.39 -14.86 -8.22
CA GLU A 415 -9.01 -16.23 -8.61
C GLU A 415 -8.53 -17.07 -7.43
N ASP A 416 -7.73 -16.51 -6.50
CA ASP A 416 -7.26 -17.22 -5.30
C ASP A 416 -8.44 -17.68 -4.43
N GLY A 417 -9.48 -16.87 -4.30
CA GLY A 417 -10.69 -17.22 -3.56
C GLY A 417 -11.45 -18.37 -4.21
N VAL A 418 -11.48 -18.42 -5.56
CA VAL A 418 -12.06 -19.53 -6.33
C VAL A 418 -11.27 -20.81 -6.10
N GLU A 419 -9.94 -20.74 -6.19
CA GLU A 419 -9.07 -21.90 -6.01
C GLU A 419 -9.16 -22.48 -4.60
N ASN A 420 -9.02 -21.63 -3.57
CA ASN A 420 -9.06 -22.02 -2.16
C ASN A 420 -10.41 -22.66 -1.80
N SER A 421 -11.53 -22.00 -2.15
CA SER A 421 -12.87 -22.55 -1.86
C SER A 421 -13.15 -23.83 -2.62
N SER A 422 -12.68 -23.97 -3.89
CA SER A 422 -12.81 -25.17 -4.68
C SER A 422 -11.99 -26.34 -4.14
N ALA A 423 -10.78 -26.07 -3.62
CA ALA A 423 -9.92 -27.07 -2.99
C ALA A 423 -10.59 -27.64 -1.73
N ARG A 424 -11.13 -26.79 -0.86
CA ARG A 424 -11.87 -27.21 0.34
C ARG A 424 -13.13 -28.01 -0.01
N LEU A 425 -13.89 -27.56 -1.00
CA LEU A 425 -15.09 -28.28 -1.47
C LEU A 425 -14.77 -29.68 -2.00
N ARG A 426 -13.67 -29.85 -2.75
CA ARG A 426 -13.20 -31.18 -3.19
C ARG A 426 -12.80 -32.07 -2.00
N GLY A 427 -12.14 -31.50 -0.98
CA GLY A 427 -11.80 -32.22 0.25
C GLY A 427 -13.03 -32.81 0.96
N LEU A 428 -14.10 -32.01 1.08
CA LEU A 428 -15.37 -32.47 1.68
C LEU A 428 -16.02 -33.64 0.90
N ALA A 429 -15.88 -33.66 -0.42
CA ALA A 429 -16.41 -34.73 -1.26
C ALA A 429 -15.60 -36.04 -1.17
N GLY A 430 -14.25 -35.94 -1.01
CA GLY A 430 -13.36 -37.09 -0.94
C GLY A 430 -13.48 -37.92 0.36
N PHE A 431 -13.91 -37.34 1.45
CA PHE A 431 -14.17 -38.04 2.71
C PHE A 431 -15.48 -38.84 2.75
N GLY A 432 -16.41 -38.56 1.82
CA GLY A 432 -17.68 -39.29 1.71
C GLY A 432 -17.58 -40.68 1.01
N GLY A 433 -16.45 -40.97 0.34
CA GLY A 433 -16.29 -42.18 -0.51
C GLY A 433 -15.61 -43.37 0.13
N ARG A 434 -15.13 -43.27 1.38
CA ARG A 434 -14.42 -44.41 2.06
C ARG A 434 -15.24 -45.15 3.12
N GLY A 435 -16.52 -44.87 3.26
CA GLY A 435 -17.42 -45.58 4.17
C GLY A 435 -18.37 -46.52 3.46
N GLY A 436 -17.93 -47.70 3.03
CA GLY A 436 -18.89 -48.68 2.49
C GLY A 436 -18.34 -49.72 1.53
N LYS A 437 -17.39 -50.53 1.94
CA LYS A 437 -17.24 -51.94 1.44
C LYS A 437 -16.61 -52.77 2.55
N HIS A 438 -17.41 -53.18 3.52
CA HIS A 438 -17.15 -54.42 4.24
C HIS A 438 -17.44 -55.58 3.26
N THR A 439 -16.41 -56.05 2.60
CA THR A 439 -16.41 -57.38 2.00
C THR A 439 -16.39 -58.38 3.15
N LYS A 440 -17.50 -59.11 3.40
CA LYS A 440 -17.52 -60.35 4.11
C LYS A 440 -16.51 -61.30 3.46
N VAL A 441 -15.50 -61.68 4.19
CA VAL A 441 -14.67 -62.84 3.88
C VAL A 441 -15.35 -64.03 4.53
N ASP A 442 -15.99 -64.89 3.73
CA ASP A 442 -16.47 -66.19 4.15
C ASP A 442 -15.28 -67.07 4.50
N ALA A 443 -15.31 -67.68 5.71
CA ALA A 443 -14.35 -68.61 6.15
C ALA A 443 -14.53 -69.93 5.40
N PRO A 444 -13.47 -70.63 4.97
CA PRO A 444 -13.59 -71.99 4.43
C PRO A 444 -13.78 -72.97 5.58
N THR A 445 -14.84 -73.71 5.53
CA THR A 445 -15.04 -75.00 6.24
C THR A 445 -14.21 -76.07 5.55
N GLY A 446 -13.36 -76.77 6.35
CA GLY A 446 -12.58 -77.93 5.93
C GLY A 446 -11.52 -78.28 6.96
#